data_44917ba3dfa05a90d96c7e1193657c5d
#
_entry.id   44917ba3dfa05a90d96c7e1193657c5d
#
_cell.length_a   1.000
_cell.length_b   1.000
_cell.length_c   1.000
_cell.angle_alpha   90.00
_cell.angle_beta   90.00
_cell.angle_gamma   90.00
#
_symmetry.space_group_name_H-M   'P 1'
#
loop_
_entity.id
_entity.type
_entity.pdbx_description
1 polymer ?
#
loop_
_entity_poly.entity_id
_entity_poly.type
_entity_poly.pdbx_seq_one_letter_code
_entity_poly.pdbx_strand_id
1 'polypeptide(L)'
;MEPEKFLTPAEFKVLLKAARDNRERCILLLLAGAGQRVGEMTQIQAEDIYFQKGYLHVQAANSKGKKSRTVVLLPQVADAIAKQLAGRAKGWLFPSFREGHISSRQVQNILDGIAKRAGLQEVKRKDKAGKDRHRIHPHLLRHSFAIWSLDGGVPVGDLQDQLGHASLATTGIYLQASPNHRREAYMRSRLSSSLGGEKS
;
A
#
# COMPACT_ATOMS: atom_id res chain seq x y z
N MET A 1 8.45 -14.90 19.79
CA MET A 1 8.61 -13.64 19.02
C MET A 1 7.25 -13.25 18.52
N GLU A 2 6.69 -12.12 18.96
CA GLU A 2 5.39 -11.66 18.41
C GLU A 2 5.55 -11.48 16.90
N PRO A 3 4.60 -11.98 16.10
CA PRO A 3 4.66 -11.79 14.66
C PRO A 3 4.58 -10.29 14.35
N GLU A 4 5.53 -9.80 13.56
CA GLU A 4 5.60 -8.39 13.17
C GLU A 4 4.26 -7.91 12.62
N LYS A 5 3.85 -6.73 13.08
CA LYS A 5 2.58 -6.11 12.68
C LYS A 5 2.59 -5.59 11.23
N PHE A 6 3.72 -5.69 10.53
CA PHE A 6 3.93 -5.28 9.13
C PHE A 6 4.96 -6.19 8.45
N LEU A 7 5.06 -6.12 7.13
CA LEU A 7 6.07 -6.86 6.36
C LEU A 7 7.40 -6.13 6.37
N THR A 8 8.48 -6.88 6.42
CA THR A 8 9.80 -6.34 6.09
C THR A 8 9.93 -6.10 4.57
N PRO A 9 10.79 -5.17 4.12
CA PRO A 9 11.08 -5.00 2.69
C PRO A 9 11.58 -6.29 2.01
N ALA A 10 12.29 -7.15 2.75
CA ALA A 10 12.76 -8.44 2.25
C ALA A 10 11.59 -9.41 1.98
N GLU A 11 10.64 -9.54 2.91
CA GLU A 11 9.43 -10.36 2.71
C GLU A 11 8.60 -9.85 1.54
N PHE A 12 8.47 -8.54 1.37
CA PHE A 12 7.75 -7.97 0.23
C PHE A 12 8.43 -8.29 -1.10
N LYS A 13 9.78 -8.27 -1.16
CA LYS A 13 10.52 -8.72 -2.35
C LYS A 13 10.25 -10.19 -2.67
N VAL A 14 10.11 -11.04 -1.66
CA VAL A 14 9.74 -12.47 -1.84
C VAL A 14 8.33 -12.60 -2.42
N LEU A 15 7.36 -11.81 -1.91
CA LEU A 15 6.00 -11.78 -2.48
C LEU A 15 6.01 -11.33 -3.95
N LEU A 16 6.78 -10.28 -4.28
CA LEU A 16 6.88 -9.79 -5.67
C LEU A 16 7.51 -10.83 -6.62
N LYS A 17 8.46 -11.64 -6.14
CA LYS A 17 9.06 -12.74 -6.92
C LYS A 17 8.08 -13.90 -7.10
N ALA A 18 7.19 -14.14 -6.14
CA ALA A 18 6.19 -15.20 -6.19
C ALA A 18 4.95 -14.83 -7.03
N ALA A 19 4.81 -13.57 -7.48
CA ALA A 19 3.77 -13.14 -8.39
C ALA A 19 3.98 -13.79 -9.78
N ARG A 20 2.91 -14.41 -10.33
CA ARG A 20 2.96 -15.18 -11.59
C ARG A 20 2.85 -14.30 -12.83
N ASP A 21 2.14 -13.21 -12.69
CA ASP A 21 1.84 -12.30 -13.81
C ASP A 21 1.83 -10.84 -13.36
N ASN A 22 1.65 -9.95 -14.32
CA ASN A 22 1.63 -8.53 -14.03
C ASN A 22 0.40 -8.11 -13.22
N ARG A 23 -0.73 -8.83 -13.31
CA ARG A 23 -1.94 -8.54 -12.52
C ARG A 23 -1.66 -8.73 -11.03
N GLU A 24 -1.07 -9.87 -10.63
CA GLU A 24 -0.67 -10.15 -9.26
C GLU A 24 0.36 -9.14 -8.75
N ARG A 25 1.36 -8.83 -9.58
CA ARG A 25 2.38 -7.83 -9.28
C ARG A 25 1.81 -6.43 -9.09
N CYS A 26 0.90 -6.00 -9.97
CA CYS A 26 0.25 -4.70 -9.89
C CYS A 26 -0.60 -4.55 -8.62
N ILE A 27 -1.34 -5.59 -8.23
CA ILE A 27 -2.11 -5.64 -6.98
C ILE A 27 -1.19 -5.45 -5.76
N LEU A 28 -0.07 -6.17 -5.68
CA LEU A 28 0.90 -6.02 -4.60
C LEU A 28 1.46 -4.60 -4.53
N LEU A 29 1.85 -4.04 -5.67
CA LEU A 29 2.42 -2.71 -5.75
C LEU A 29 1.42 -1.59 -5.44
N LEU A 30 0.17 -1.71 -5.83
CA LEU A 30 -0.87 -0.74 -5.45
C LEU A 30 -1.15 -0.75 -3.95
N LEU A 31 -1.15 -1.93 -3.32
CA LEU A 31 -1.41 -2.05 -1.88
C LEU A 31 -0.20 -1.63 -1.03
N ALA A 32 1.00 -2.09 -1.37
CA ALA A 32 2.22 -1.88 -0.57
C ALA A 32 3.20 -0.85 -1.16
N GLY A 33 3.00 -0.40 -2.40
CA GLY A 33 3.83 0.63 -3.04
C GLY A 33 3.13 1.99 -3.21
N ALA A 34 1.78 2.00 -3.14
CA ALA A 34 0.97 3.22 -3.18
C ALA A 34 0.01 3.34 -2.00
N GLY A 35 -0.06 2.34 -1.12
CA GLY A 35 -0.86 2.37 0.09
C GLY A 35 -2.38 2.39 -0.14
N GLN A 36 -2.87 1.84 -1.25
CA GLN A 36 -4.30 1.87 -1.58
C GLN A 36 -5.15 1.02 -0.62
N ARG A 37 -6.38 1.46 -0.33
CA ARG A 37 -7.38 0.57 0.26
C ARG A 37 -7.86 -0.42 -0.78
N VAL A 38 -8.08 -1.68 -0.39
CA VAL A 38 -8.53 -2.71 -1.33
C VAL A 38 -9.81 -2.32 -2.07
N GLY A 39 -10.79 -1.75 -1.39
CA GLY A 39 -12.04 -1.32 -2.01
C GLY A 39 -11.86 -0.17 -3.01
N GLU A 40 -10.94 0.77 -2.74
CA GLU A 40 -10.59 1.85 -3.67
C GLU A 40 -9.81 1.30 -4.87
N MET A 41 -8.83 0.43 -4.61
CA MET A 41 -8.01 -0.21 -5.65
C MET A 41 -8.85 -0.99 -6.67
N THR A 42 -9.86 -1.72 -6.21
CA THR A 42 -10.72 -2.49 -7.11
C THR A 42 -11.53 -1.63 -8.08
N GLN A 43 -11.76 -0.37 -7.74
CA GLN A 43 -12.56 0.58 -8.51
C GLN A 43 -11.73 1.59 -9.32
N ILE A 44 -10.43 1.37 -9.46
CA ILE A 44 -9.56 2.20 -10.30
C ILE A 44 -9.94 2.00 -11.76
N GLN A 45 -10.11 3.11 -12.48
CA GLN A 45 -10.28 3.14 -13.92
C GLN A 45 -9.03 3.71 -14.62
N ALA A 46 -8.86 3.41 -15.90
CA ALA A 46 -7.73 3.90 -16.68
C ALA A 46 -7.70 5.44 -16.71
N GLU A 47 -8.89 6.06 -16.76
CA GLU A 47 -9.09 7.50 -16.77
C GLU A 47 -8.68 8.22 -15.48
N ASP A 48 -8.54 7.47 -14.37
CA ASP A 48 -8.09 8.01 -13.09
C ASP A 48 -6.56 8.18 -13.01
N ILE A 49 -5.80 7.68 -14.01
CA ILE A 49 -4.35 7.56 -13.96
C ILE A 49 -3.68 8.62 -14.84
N TYR A 50 -2.87 9.46 -14.25
CA TYR A 50 -2.15 10.56 -14.91
C TYR A 50 -0.66 10.24 -14.96
N PHE A 51 -0.25 9.37 -15.90
CA PHE A 51 1.14 8.88 -16.03
C PHE A 51 2.17 9.99 -16.13
N GLN A 52 1.92 11.01 -16.97
CA GLN A 52 2.84 12.13 -17.16
C GLN A 52 3.07 12.95 -15.89
N LYS A 53 2.07 12.98 -15.00
CA LYS A 53 2.12 13.70 -13.73
C LYS A 53 2.52 12.81 -12.55
N GLY A 54 2.62 11.49 -12.76
CA GLY A 54 3.00 10.53 -11.75
C GLY A 54 1.99 10.33 -10.63
N TYR A 55 0.69 10.48 -10.90
CA TYR A 55 -0.32 10.27 -9.88
C TYR A 55 -1.59 9.54 -10.35
N LEU A 56 -2.31 8.99 -9.40
CA LEU A 56 -3.64 8.41 -9.52
C LEU A 56 -4.64 9.29 -8.76
N HIS A 57 -5.77 9.60 -9.37
CA HIS A 57 -6.88 10.28 -8.72
C HIS A 57 -7.87 9.28 -8.14
N VAL A 58 -8.04 9.28 -6.81
CA VAL A 58 -9.06 8.48 -6.15
C VAL A 58 -10.33 9.31 -6.03
N GLN A 59 -11.39 8.91 -6.73
CA GLN A 59 -12.66 9.62 -6.78
C GLN A 59 -13.39 9.58 -5.42
N ALA A 60 -14.10 10.64 -5.08
CA ALA A 60 -14.85 10.75 -3.83
C ALA A 60 -15.90 9.63 -3.65
N ALA A 61 -16.55 9.21 -4.74
CA ALA A 61 -17.52 8.12 -4.73
C ALA A 61 -16.91 6.80 -4.27
N ASN A 62 -15.63 6.55 -4.58
CA ASN A 62 -14.90 5.33 -4.28
C ASN A 62 -14.17 5.39 -2.93
N SER A 63 -14.14 6.56 -2.28
CA SER A 63 -13.42 6.81 -1.03
C SER A 63 -14.32 6.61 0.18
N LYS A 64 -13.83 5.90 1.21
CA LYS A 64 -14.56 5.70 2.48
C LYS A 64 -14.98 7.02 3.16
N GLY A 65 -14.22 8.09 2.95
CA GLY A 65 -14.48 9.42 3.51
C GLY A 65 -15.25 10.35 2.59
N LYS A 66 -15.72 9.89 1.42
CA LYS A 66 -16.38 10.69 0.37
C LYS A 66 -15.59 11.96 -0.03
N LYS A 67 -14.27 11.91 0.07
CA LYS A 67 -13.35 12.96 -0.37
C LYS A 67 -12.43 12.40 -1.45
N SER A 68 -12.29 13.13 -2.55
CA SER A 68 -11.29 12.80 -3.56
C SER A 68 -9.89 13.09 -3.03
N ARG A 69 -8.89 12.38 -3.55
CA ARG A 69 -7.49 12.66 -3.27
C ARG A 69 -6.60 12.23 -4.43
N THR A 70 -5.43 12.80 -4.45
CA THR A 70 -4.35 12.41 -5.34
C THR A 70 -3.40 11.46 -4.62
N VAL A 71 -3.01 10.39 -5.29
CA VAL A 71 -2.07 9.38 -4.79
C VAL A 71 -0.84 9.40 -5.68
N VAL A 72 0.32 9.68 -5.12
CA VAL A 72 1.60 9.65 -5.83
C VAL A 72 1.94 8.21 -6.21
N LEU A 73 2.33 8.02 -7.45
CA LEU A 73 2.75 6.73 -8.00
C LEU A 73 4.28 6.71 -8.15
N LEU A 74 4.93 5.83 -7.41
CA LEU A 74 6.33 5.52 -7.66
C LEU A 74 6.50 4.92 -9.06
N PRO A 75 7.67 5.11 -9.72
CA PRO A 75 7.89 4.61 -11.09
C PRO A 75 7.54 3.13 -11.29
N GLN A 76 7.89 2.28 -10.32
CA GLN A 76 7.61 0.83 -10.37
C GLN A 76 6.11 0.51 -10.31
N VAL A 77 5.33 1.34 -9.60
CA VAL A 77 3.87 1.22 -9.51
C VAL A 77 3.25 1.66 -10.83
N ALA A 78 3.68 2.81 -11.35
CA ALA A 78 3.21 3.33 -12.64
C ALA A 78 3.49 2.35 -13.79
N ASP A 79 4.69 1.76 -13.85
CA ASP A 79 5.06 0.73 -14.83
C ASP A 79 4.14 -0.51 -14.76
N ALA A 80 3.89 -1.01 -13.56
CA ALA A 80 2.99 -2.16 -13.37
C ALA A 80 1.55 -1.84 -13.80
N ILE A 81 1.07 -0.62 -13.53
CA ILE A 81 -0.25 -0.16 -13.98
C ILE A 81 -0.29 -0.05 -15.51
N ALA A 82 0.72 0.55 -16.14
CA ALA A 82 0.79 0.67 -17.59
C ALA A 82 0.76 -0.70 -18.28
N LYS A 83 1.53 -1.66 -17.79
CA LYS A 83 1.51 -3.06 -18.24
C LYS A 83 0.15 -3.73 -18.03
N GLN A 84 -0.52 -3.45 -16.91
CA GLN A 84 -1.84 -4.00 -16.61
C GLN A 84 -2.93 -3.44 -17.53
N LEU A 85 -2.82 -2.18 -17.91
CA LEU A 85 -3.73 -1.57 -18.88
C LEU A 85 -3.50 -2.09 -20.30
N ALA A 86 -2.28 -2.50 -20.67
CA ALA A 86 -1.93 -3.00 -22.00
C ALA A 86 -2.43 -2.09 -23.12
N GLY A 87 -2.25 -0.78 -22.98
CA GLY A 87 -2.69 0.25 -23.94
C GLY A 87 -4.16 0.68 -23.83
N ARG A 88 -4.95 0.10 -22.95
CA ARG A 88 -6.34 0.53 -22.72
C ARG A 88 -6.38 1.92 -22.10
N ALA A 89 -7.10 2.85 -22.75
CA ALA A 89 -7.28 4.22 -22.27
C ALA A 89 -8.53 4.42 -21.39
N LYS A 90 -9.43 3.42 -21.34
CA LYS A 90 -10.71 3.49 -20.62
C LYS A 90 -11.06 2.19 -19.92
N GLY A 91 -11.90 2.31 -18.89
CA GLY A 91 -12.48 1.20 -18.16
C GLY A 91 -11.63 0.72 -16.97
N TRP A 92 -12.09 -0.33 -16.32
CA TRP A 92 -11.51 -0.84 -15.08
C TRP A 92 -10.07 -1.31 -15.24
N LEU A 93 -9.18 -0.91 -14.31
CA LEU A 93 -7.80 -1.42 -14.27
C LEU A 93 -7.80 -2.95 -14.11
N PHE A 94 -8.69 -3.46 -13.27
CA PHE A 94 -8.87 -4.89 -13.03
C PHE A 94 -10.30 -5.32 -13.40
N PRO A 95 -10.60 -5.56 -14.68
CA PRO A 95 -11.92 -6.03 -15.08
C PRO A 95 -12.21 -7.43 -14.51
N SER A 96 -13.50 -7.69 -14.25
CA SER A 96 -14.01 -9.01 -13.88
C SER A 96 -14.46 -9.79 -15.13
N PHE A 97 -14.48 -11.14 -15.04
CA PHE A 97 -15.05 -12.01 -16.08
C PHE A 97 -16.57 -11.86 -16.21
N ARG A 98 -17.21 -11.48 -15.10
CA ARG A 98 -18.62 -11.17 -15.07
C ARG A 98 -18.85 -9.69 -15.33
N GLU A 99 -19.41 -8.90 -15.43
CA GLU A 99 -19.44 -7.46 -15.59
C GLU A 99 -18.74 -6.72 -14.43
N GLY A 100 -18.21 -5.53 -14.70
CA GLY A 100 -17.62 -4.63 -13.72
C GLY A 100 -16.16 -4.93 -13.39
N HIS A 101 -15.79 -4.77 -12.14
CA HIS A 101 -14.41 -4.87 -11.65
C HIS A 101 -14.21 -6.04 -10.66
N ILE A 102 -12.94 -6.38 -10.42
CA ILE A 102 -12.55 -7.37 -9.42
C ILE A 102 -13.10 -7.00 -8.03
N SER A 103 -13.56 -7.99 -7.26
CA SER A 103 -14.01 -7.77 -5.88
C SER A 103 -12.86 -7.82 -4.86
N SER A 104 -13.04 -7.20 -3.71
CA SER A 104 -12.08 -7.29 -2.59
C SER A 104 -11.83 -8.74 -2.15
N ARG A 105 -12.84 -9.62 -2.30
CA ARG A 105 -12.71 -11.05 -1.99
C ARG A 105 -11.77 -11.75 -2.97
N GLN A 106 -11.88 -11.45 -4.27
CA GLN A 106 -10.97 -12.00 -5.29
C GLN A 106 -9.54 -11.50 -5.07
N VAL A 107 -9.35 -10.24 -4.69
CA VAL A 107 -8.02 -9.70 -4.31
C VAL A 107 -7.44 -10.48 -3.13
N GLN A 108 -8.23 -10.75 -2.08
CA GLN A 108 -7.76 -11.57 -0.95
C GLN A 108 -7.33 -12.96 -1.41
N ASN A 109 -8.12 -13.63 -2.25
CA ASN A 109 -7.78 -14.95 -2.77
C ASN A 109 -6.47 -14.94 -3.60
N ILE A 110 -6.25 -13.88 -4.37
CA ILE A 110 -4.98 -13.68 -5.12
C ILE A 110 -3.81 -13.54 -4.14
N LEU A 111 -3.94 -12.69 -3.11
CA LEU A 111 -2.90 -12.51 -2.10
C LEU A 111 -2.59 -13.82 -1.35
N ASP A 112 -3.62 -14.60 -1.02
CA ASP A 112 -3.46 -15.92 -0.39
C ASP A 112 -2.66 -16.88 -1.29
N GLY A 113 -2.94 -16.87 -2.59
CA GLY A 113 -2.20 -17.66 -3.58
C GLY A 113 -0.73 -17.23 -3.69
N ILE A 114 -0.46 -15.93 -3.75
CA ILE A 114 0.91 -15.38 -3.79
C ILE A 114 1.67 -15.75 -2.50
N ALA A 115 1.05 -15.51 -1.34
CA ALA A 115 1.66 -15.75 -0.04
C ALA A 115 1.98 -17.23 0.20
N LYS A 116 1.13 -18.16 -0.27
CA LYS A 116 1.40 -19.60 -0.24
C LYS A 116 2.62 -19.95 -1.09
N ARG A 117 2.72 -19.43 -2.32
CA ARG A 117 3.88 -19.67 -3.19
C ARG A 117 5.18 -19.07 -2.63
N ALA A 118 5.05 -17.95 -1.93
CA ALA A 118 6.15 -17.28 -1.25
C ALA A 118 6.61 -17.98 0.04
N GLY A 119 5.88 -18.99 0.53
CA GLY A 119 6.13 -19.61 1.83
C GLY A 119 5.87 -18.68 3.03
N LEU A 120 5.07 -17.62 2.84
CA LEU A 120 4.82 -16.58 3.86
C LEU A 120 3.39 -16.62 4.41
N GLN A 121 2.57 -17.59 3.98
CA GLN A 121 1.19 -17.66 4.44
C GLN A 121 1.09 -18.51 5.72
N GLU A 122 0.79 -17.83 6.80
CA GLU A 122 0.50 -18.43 8.09
C GLU A 122 -0.95 -18.16 8.48
N VAL A 123 -1.62 -19.15 9.07
CA VAL A 123 -2.91 -18.97 9.71
C VAL A 123 -2.67 -18.42 11.10
N LYS A 124 -2.89 -17.12 11.31
CA LYS A 124 -2.64 -16.48 12.61
C LYS A 124 -3.66 -16.83 13.67
N ARG A 125 -4.93 -16.95 13.28
CA ARG A 125 -6.08 -17.25 14.16
C ARG A 125 -7.32 -17.52 13.33
N LYS A 126 -8.32 -18.10 13.96
CA LYS A 126 -9.69 -18.13 13.45
C LYS A 126 -10.44 -16.87 13.90
N ASP A 127 -11.32 -16.35 13.08
CA ASP A 127 -12.23 -15.28 13.48
C ASP A 127 -13.41 -15.85 14.32
N LYS A 128 -14.32 -14.97 14.76
CA LYS A 128 -15.50 -15.37 15.55
C LYS A 128 -16.43 -16.36 14.82
N ALA A 129 -16.34 -16.44 13.49
CA ALA A 129 -17.08 -17.38 12.64
C ALA A 129 -16.27 -18.65 12.32
N GLY A 130 -15.13 -18.89 12.96
CA GLY A 130 -14.28 -20.06 12.75
C GLY A 130 -13.43 -20.01 11.48
N LYS A 131 -13.41 -18.88 10.74
CA LYS A 131 -12.67 -18.72 9.50
C LYS A 131 -11.22 -18.35 9.77
N ASP A 132 -10.32 -18.98 9.02
CA ASP A 132 -8.89 -18.71 9.09
C ASP A 132 -8.57 -17.25 8.72
N ARG A 133 -7.84 -16.57 9.60
CA ARG A 133 -7.25 -15.27 9.34
C ARG A 133 -5.80 -15.42 8.96
N HIS A 134 -5.53 -15.16 7.71
CA HIS A 134 -4.20 -15.23 7.13
C HIS A 134 -3.35 -14.02 7.50
N ARG A 135 -2.02 -14.26 7.59
CA ARG A 135 -1.05 -13.18 7.86
C ARG A 135 -1.06 -12.14 6.76
N ILE A 136 -0.97 -12.58 5.49
CA ILE A 136 -0.90 -11.68 4.34
C ILE A 136 -2.31 -11.29 3.91
N HIS A 137 -2.63 -10.00 4.03
CA HIS A 137 -3.92 -9.43 3.65
C HIS A 137 -3.78 -7.96 3.26
N PRO A 138 -4.75 -7.35 2.55
CA PRO A 138 -4.63 -5.99 2.01
C PRO A 138 -4.26 -4.92 3.05
N HIS A 139 -4.84 -5.00 4.25
CA HIS A 139 -4.54 -4.03 5.30
C HIS A 139 -3.11 -4.14 5.82
N LEU A 140 -2.54 -5.35 5.88
CA LEU A 140 -1.13 -5.54 6.26
C LEU A 140 -0.21 -4.88 5.23
N LEU A 141 -0.46 -5.08 3.94
CA LEU A 141 0.33 -4.48 2.87
C LEU A 141 0.30 -2.94 2.92
N ARG A 142 -0.89 -2.38 3.08
CA ARG A 142 -1.05 -0.93 3.25
C ARG A 142 -0.40 -0.41 4.55
N HIS A 143 -0.48 -1.18 5.65
CA HIS A 143 0.18 -0.84 6.91
C HIS A 143 1.70 -0.83 6.74
N SER A 144 2.24 -1.82 6.03
CA SER A 144 3.67 -1.88 5.71
C SER A 144 4.11 -0.68 4.88
N PHE A 145 3.33 -0.27 3.88
CA PHE A 145 3.59 0.96 3.12
C PHE A 145 3.72 2.18 4.04
N ALA A 146 2.81 2.34 5.00
CA ALA A 146 2.84 3.47 5.92
C ALA A 146 4.12 3.50 6.78
N ILE A 147 4.51 2.35 7.34
CA ILE A 147 5.73 2.20 8.14
C ILE A 147 6.96 2.51 7.29
N TRP A 148 7.09 1.88 6.11
CA TRP A 148 8.24 2.11 5.23
C TRP A 148 8.35 3.56 4.74
N SER A 149 7.21 4.23 4.50
CA SER A 149 7.19 5.63 4.12
C SER A 149 7.74 6.52 5.23
N LEU A 150 7.32 6.28 6.47
CA LEU A 150 7.83 7.01 7.64
C LEU A 150 9.31 6.72 7.88
N ASP A 151 9.73 5.46 7.82
CA ASP A 151 11.14 5.07 7.96
C ASP A 151 12.01 5.64 6.82
N GLY A 152 11.43 5.80 5.63
CA GLY A 152 12.04 6.49 4.49
C GLY A 152 12.05 8.02 4.59
N GLY A 153 11.47 8.61 5.65
CA GLY A 153 11.48 10.05 5.91
C GLY A 153 10.35 10.84 5.23
N VAL A 154 9.29 10.17 4.74
CA VAL A 154 8.10 10.87 4.23
C VAL A 154 7.44 11.63 5.37
N PRO A 155 7.15 12.94 5.24
CA PRO A 155 6.45 13.71 6.25
C PRO A 155 5.07 13.11 6.58
N VAL A 156 4.70 13.17 7.86
CA VAL A 156 3.43 12.57 8.35
C VAL A 156 2.22 13.15 7.64
N GLY A 157 2.23 14.46 7.33
CA GLY A 157 1.15 15.13 6.59
C GLY A 157 0.99 14.55 5.18
N ASP A 158 2.10 14.42 4.44
CA ASP A 158 2.10 13.87 3.07
C ASP A 158 1.64 12.42 3.07
N LEU A 159 2.06 11.63 4.08
CA LEU A 159 1.58 10.26 4.25
C LEU A 159 0.07 10.20 4.54
N GLN A 160 -0.45 11.14 5.33
CA GLN A 160 -1.89 11.23 5.59
C GLN A 160 -2.69 11.50 4.32
N ASP A 161 -2.23 12.45 3.52
CA ASP A 161 -2.87 12.79 2.23
C ASP A 161 -2.80 11.61 1.28
N GLN A 162 -1.64 10.96 1.16
CA GLN A 162 -1.45 9.75 0.37
C GLN A 162 -2.42 8.64 0.77
N LEU A 163 -2.58 8.39 2.07
CA LEU A 163 -3.46 7.36 2.59
C LEU A 163 -4.94 7.78 2.62
N GLY A 164 -5.24 9.08 2.60
CA GLY A 164 -6.59 9.58 2.77
C GLY A 164 -7.15 9.29 4.16
N HIS A 165 -6.37 9.58 5.19
CA HIS A 165 -6.81 9.48 6.57
C HIS A 165 -7.53 10.76 7.00
N ALA A 166 -8.76 10.62 7.49
CA ALA A 166 -9.55 11.75 7.98
C ALA A 166 -9.06 12.29 9.34
N SER A 167 -8.15 11.58 10.04
CA SER A 167 -7.70 11.91 11.39
C SER A 167 -6.24 11.54 11.60
N LEU A 168 -5.50 12.43 12.27
CA LEU A 168 -4.13 12.21 12.80
C LEU A 168 -4.04 10.97 13.70
N ALA A 169 -5.10 10.66 14.44
CA ALA A 169 -5.14 9.49 15.33
C ALA A 169 -4.90 8.17 14.57
N THR A 170 -5.38 8.07 13.32
CA THR A 170 -5.17 6.89 12.49
C THR A 170 -3.72 6.75 12.03
N THR A 171 -3.03 7.87 11.80
CA THR A 171 -1.61 7.88 11.42
C THR A 171 -0.70 7.80 12.66
N GLY A 172 -1.18 8.26 13.82
CA GLY A 172 -0.47 8.17 15.10
C GLY A 172 -0.10 6.74 15.50
N ILE A 173 -0.89 5.75 15.10
CA ILE A 173 -0.58 4.33 15.32
C ILE A 173 0.73 3.94 14.61
N TYR A 174 0.99 4.49 13.42
CA TYR A 174 2.22 4.23 12.65
C TYR A 174 3.45 4.89 13.28
N LEU A 175 3.28 6.09 13.86
CA LEU A 175 4.36 6.79 14.56
C LEU A 175 4.85 6.04 15.79
N GLN A 176 3.96 5.32 16.47
CA GLN A 176 4.34 4.45 17.60
C GLN A 176 5.04 3.18 17.14
N ALA A 177 4.74 2.69 15.95
CA ALA A 177 5.32 1.49 15.38
C ALA A 177 6.70 1.72 14.70
N SER A 178 7.09 2.99 14.47
CA SER A 178 8.37 3.38 13.85
C SER A 178 9.21 4.28 14.79
N PRO A 179 9.91 3.71 15.79
CA PRO A 179 10.76 4.48 16.70
C PRO A 179 11.91 5.20 15.97
N ASN A 180 12.43 4.61 14.89
CA ASN A 180 13.54 5.16 14.11
C ASN A 180 13.15 6.45 13.40
N HIS A 181 11.94 6.57 12.89
CA HIS A 181 11.45 7.79 12.24
C HIS A 181 11.61 9.02 13.15
N ARG A 182 11.22 8.91 14.42
CA ARG A 182 11.33 10.02 15.38
C ARG A 182 12.77 10.44 15.60
N ARG A 183 13.67 9.48 15.84
CA ARG A 183 15.09 9.73 16.02
C ARG A 183 15.71 10.39 14.80
N GLU A 184 15.46 9.85 13.60
CA GLU A 184 15.98 10.41 12.35
C GLU A 184 15.43 11.79 12.03
N ALA A 185 14.15 12.06 12.30
CA ALA A 185 13.56 13.39 12.13
C ALA A 185 14.27 14.44 13.01
N TYR A 186 14.57 14.11 14.26
CA TYR A 186 15.36 14.99 15.14
C TYR A 186 16.81 15.16 14.65
N MET A 187 17.45 14.10 14.19
CA MET A 187 18.83 14.16 13.69
C MET A 187 18.96 14.98 12.39
N ARG A 188 17.94 14.97 11.54
CA ARG A 188 17.87 15.78 10.29
C ARG A 188 17.39 17.21 10.53
N SER A 189 16.86 17.53 11.70
CA SER A 189 16.32 18.85 12.00
C SER A 189 17.42 19.89 12.12
N ARG A 190 17.10 21.17 11.82
CA ARG A 190 18.00 22.30 12.04
C ARG A 190 18.42 22.42 13.51
N LEU A 191 17.63 21.91 14.45
CA LEU A 191 17.95 21.88 15.87
C LEU A 191 19.22 21.08 16.14
N SER A 192 19.41 19.92 15.48
CA SER A 192 20.63 19.11 15.62
C SER A 192 21.87 19.90 15.22
N SER A 193 21.84 20.61 14.09
CA SER A 193 22.96 21.46 13.64
C SER A 193 23.15 22.69 14.54
N SER A 194 22.09 23.25 15.13
CA SER A 194 22.14 24.38 16.03
C SER A 194 22.72 24.05 17.41
N LEU A 195 22.68 22.78 17.81
CA LEU A 195 23.22 22.29 19.09
C LEU A 195 24.62 21.69 18.97
N GLY A 196 25.33 21.89 17.84
CA GLY A 196 26.71 21.47 17.65
C GLY A 196 26.92 20.03 17.23
N GLY A 197 25.90 19.41 16.60
CA GLY A 197 26.06 18.13 15.95
C GLY A 197 26.87 18.25 14.66
N GLU A 198 28.15 17.84 14.68
CA GLU A 198 28.96 17.71 13.48
C GLU A 198 28.32 16.70 12.53
N LYS A 199 28.26 17.07 11.25
CA LYS A 199 27.87 16.13 10.17
C LYS A 199 29.04 15.15 10.00
N SER A 200 28.82 13.91 10.40
CA SER A 200 29.64 12.78 9.94
C SER A 200 29.15 12.31 8.61
#